data_a795fc5d154bd064eefd7343564d243e
#
_entry.id   a795fc5d154bd064eefd7343564d243e
#
_cell.length_a   1.000
_cell.length_b   1.000
_cell.length_c   1.000
_cell.angle_alpha   90.00
_cell.angle_beta   90.00
_cell.angle_gamma   90.00
#
_symmetry.space_group_name_H-M   'P 1'
#
loop_
_entity.id
_entity.type
_entity.pdbx_description
1 polymer ?
#
loop_
_entity_poly.entity_id
_entity_poly.type
_entity_poly.pdbx_seq_one_letter_code
_entity_poly.pdbx_strand_id
1 'polypeptide(L)'
;MWQNQPIQLIFKALLLTLVMVGSQSLGSFPGSAGRSLVWSQQVSAIQLDGTKEQFTIQSIAEKGAITKNDNSTISLDEFRELRTQSSLLGDDPTTTIVNLRKGGVLNVREITMTDGRLRFATDLADILYPITDVASIIYQRVTAETELKTMLEQPSSETDRLLVSTSKGPRTVSGLVEAISKTEVTIYYEDQSRNVSLDRVIAIVPAKLESSQPVKYLVTTIDRSRMIADSLTADQGKWTIGWGKQKTTLPMEQVYWVEIKSDRVLYVSDLEAELDQLETILAPKQVNQRDKSVVGTSLKLRITATTDEVAIREFSKGLGTHARSRMIFNLPPEFTKLSGYVGIDEATDGHGDCRCSILLDGIQVFSADLKGGQPAVAFNLELQSAAKLELLVEPGPLLDLSDWVDWADIRLLK
;
A
#
# COMPACT_ATOMS: atom_id res chain seq x y z
N MET A 1 -7.12 50.24 38.98
CA MET A 1 -7.73 49.41 40.06
C MET A 1 -8.33 48.19 39.43
N TRP A 2 -8.03 47.04 39.98
CA TRP A 2 -8.35 45.65 39.75
C TRP A 2 -7.21 44.91 39.06
N GLN A 3 -6.40 44.43 39.76
CA GLN A 3 -5.85 43.26 40.47
C GLN A 3 -5.70 42.02 39.58
N ASN A 4 -4.40 41.63 39.37
CA ASN A 4 -3.89 40.36 38.93
C ASN A 4 -4.35 39.23 39.86
N GLN A 5 -4.76 38.12 39.28
CA GLN A 5 -4.70 36.80 39.95
C GLN A 5 -4.04 35.81 38.98
N PRO A 6 -3.11 34.96 39.45
CA PRO A 6 -2.45 33.94 38.65
C PRO A 6 -3.24 32.66 38.60
N ILE A 7 -3.43 32.12 37.40
CA ILE A 7 -4.02 30.78 37.19
C ILE A 7 -2.94 29.74 37.50
N GLN A 8 -3.15 28.97 38.56
CA GLN A 8 -2.34 27.82 38.91
C GLN A 8 -2.52 26.70 37.85
N LEU A 9 -1.39 26.26 37.27
CA LEU A 9 -1.28 25.02 36.50
C LEU A 9 -1.46 23.82 37.43
N ILE A 10 -2.55 23.09 37.27
CA ILE A 10 -2.70 21.78 37.90
C ILE A 10 -2.10 20.73 36.96
N PHE A 11 -0.89 20.30 37.27
CA PHE A 11 -0.30 19.07 36.69
C PHE A 11 -1.07 17.87 37.25
N LYS A 12 -1.90 17.24 36.40
CA LYS A 12 -2.37 15.87 36.67
C LYS A 12 -1.33 14.90 36.10
N ALA A 13 -0.49 14.37 36.98
CA ALA A 13 0.33 13.21 36.70
C ALA A 13 -0.59 12.00 36.43
N LEU A 14 -0.57 11.51 35.18
CA LEU A 14 -1.21 10.25 34.82
C LEU A 14 -0.25 9.13 35.24
N LEU A 15 -0.63 8.42 36.30
CA LEU A 15 0.10 7.26 36.86
C LEU A 15 -0.01 6.12 35.84
N LEU A 16 1.08 5.81 35.16
CA LEU A 16 1.22 4.57 34.37
C LEU A 16 1.26 3.42 35.38
N THR A 17 0.19 2.65 35.45
CA THR A 17 0.15 1.41 36.22
C THR A 17 0.92 0.33 35.45
N LEU A 18 2.20 0.21 35.77
CA LEU A 18 3.04 -0.93 35.38
C LEU A 18 2.55 -2.14 36.20
N VAL A 19 1.86 -3.08 35.55
CA VAL A 19 1.55 -4.36 36.17
C VAL A 19 2.84 -5.18 36.21
N MET A 20 3.59 -4.99 37.31
CA MET A 20 4.63 -5.93 37.70
C MET A 20 3.94 -7.17 38.26
N VAL A 21 3.90 -8.26 37.51
CA VAL A 21 3.59 -9.57 38.07
C VAL A 21 4.74 -10.02 38.93
N GLY A 22 4.43 -10.24 40.19
CA GLY A 22 5.32 -10.41 41.31
C GLY A 22 6.43 -11.43 41.10
N SER A 23 7.59 -11.06 41.57
CA SER A 23 8.70 -11.94 41.94
C SER A 23 8.28 -12.84 43.10
N GLN A 24 7.94 -14.09 42.81
CA GLN A 24 7.91 -15.12 43.83
C GLN A 24 9.30 -15.77 43.92
N SER A 25 9.77 -15.89 45.13
CA SER A 25 11.03 -16.45 45.59
C SER A 25 11.36 -17.80 44.94
N LEU A 26 12.60 -17.90 44.48
CA LEU A 26 13.28 -19.12 44.01
C LEU A 26 13.29 -20.21 45.09
N GLY A 27 12.36 -21.13 45.01
CA GLY A 27 12.53 -22.46 45.56
C GLY A 27 13.24 -23.30 44.48
N SER A 28 14.38 -23.85 44.80
CA SER A 28 15.15 -24.76 43.95
C SER A 28 14.36 -26.05 43.69
N PHE A 29 13.82 -26.19 42.47
CA PHE A 29 13.35 -27.48 41.93
C PHE A 29 14.36 -28.01 40.92
N PRO A 30 14.80 -29.28 41.07
CA PRO A 30 15.64 -29.92 40.10
C PRO A 30 14.77 -30.37 38.91
N GLY A 31 15.15 -29.98 37.67
CA GLY A 31 14.61 -30.50 36.45
C GLY A 31 13.61 -29.61 35.73
N SER A 32 13.94 -28.37 35.36
CA SER A 32 13.25 -27.64 34.35
C SER A 32 13.96 -27.86 33.01
N ALA A 33 13.46 -28.81 32.21
CA ALA A 33 13.65 -28.75 30.78
C ALA A 33 13.26 -27.34 30.34
N GLY A 34 14.20 -26.61 29.74
CA GLY A 34 14.02 -25.22 29.33
C GLY A 34 12.75 -25.11 28.50
N ARG A 35 11.73 -24.44 29.03
CA ARG A 35 10.61 -23.98 28.21
C ARG A 35 11.20 -22.95 27.24
N SER A 36 11.49 -23.40 26.04
CA SER A 36 11.69 -22.54 24.91
C SER A 36 10.51 -21.56 24.89
N LEU A 37 10.76 -20.27 25.04
CA LEU A 37 9.76 -19.25 24.82
C LEU A 37 9.30 -19.41 23.36
N VAL A 38 8.10 -19.95 23.19
CA VAL A 38 7.48 -20.04 21.86
C VAL A 38 7.04 -18.64 21.50
N TRP A 39 7.77 -18.00 20.61
CA TRP A 39 7.38 -16.72 20.05
C TRP A 39 6.17 -16.93 19.15
N SER A 40 5.23 -16.00 19.23
CA SER A 40 4.01 -16.06 18.42
C SER A 40 3.45 -14.67 18.18
N GLN A 41 2.83 -14.44 17.03
CA GLN A 41 2.20 -13.18 16.67
C GLN A 41 0.78 -13.41 16.20
N GLN A 42 -0.18 -12.74 16.84
CA GLN A 42 -1.56 -12.73 16.37
C GLN A 42 -1.69 -11.88 15.14
N VAL A 43 -2.41 -12.39 14.14
CA VAL A 43 -2.68 -11.70 12.89
C VAL A 43 -4.16 -11.79 12.54
N SER A 44 -4.64 -10.76 11.86
CA SER A 44 -5.89 -10.77 11.09
C SER A 44 -5.52 -10.99 9.63
N ALA A 45 -6.02 -12.05 9.04
CA ALA A 45 -5.73 -12.45 7.67
C ALA A 45 -6.96 -12.31 6.79
N ILE A 46 -6.76 -11.97 5.52
CA ILE A 46 -7.80 -11.98 4.50
C ILE A 46 -7.40 -12.98 3.42
N GLN A 47 -8.24 -14.00 3.24
CA GLN A 47 -8.08 -15.00 2.20
C GLN A 47 -8.33 -14.41 0.81
N LEU A 48 -7.98 -15.16 -0.23
CA LEU A 48 -8.15 -14.73 -1.63
C LEU A 48 -9.61 -14.38 -1.96
N ASP A 49 -10.57 -15.14 -1.43
CA ASP A 49 -12.02 -14.91 -1.60
C ASP A 49 -12.57 -13.75 -0.80
N GLY A 50 -11.78 -13.17 0.13
CA GLY A 50 -12.17 -12.07 1.01
C GLY A 50 -12.60 -12.52 2.40
N THR A 51 -12.65 -13.81 2.68
CA THR A 51 -12.91 -14.35 4.02
C THR A 51 -11.87 -13.83 5.00
N LYS A 52 -12.33 -13.37 6.16
CA LYS A 52 -11.46 -12.88 7.25
C LYS A 52 -11.32 -13.95 8.31
N GLU A 53 -10.10 -14.19 8.73
CA GLU A 53 -9.81 -15.05 9.89
C GLU A 53 -8.77 -14.41 10.80
N GLN A 54 -8.73 -14.86 12.05
CA GLN A 54 -7.70 -14.48 13.02
C GLN A 54 -7.02 -15.73 13.54
N PHE A 55 -5.70 -15.72 13.55
CA PHE A 55 -4.90 -16.79 14.10
C PHE A 55 -3.56 -16.29 14.60
N THR A 56 -2.83 -17.15 15.28
CA THR A 56 -1.50 -16.83 15.79
C THR A 56 -0.46 -17.56 14.98
N ILE A 57 0.47 -16.82 14.38
CA ILE A 57 1.62 -17.35 13.66
C ILE A 57 2.69 -17.77 14.66
N GLN A 58 3.17 -19.00 14.55
CA GLN A 58 4.36 -19.50 15.24
C GLN A 58 5.58 -19.40 14.32
N SER A 59 5.45 -19.79 13.05
CA SER A 59 6.51 -19.66 12.05
C SER A 59 5.95 -19.58 10.63
N ILE A 60 6.76 -19.07 9.70
CA ILE A 60 6.54 -19.13 8.25
C ILE A 60 7.82 -19.65 7.62
N ALA A 61 7.72 -20.82 6.96
CA ALA A 61 8.82 -21.44 6.27
C ALA A 61 9.11 -20.80 4.90
N GLU A 62 10.29 -21.04 4.32
CA GLU A 62 10.73 -20.47 3.03
C GLU A 62 9.75 -20.71 1.86
N LYS A 63 8.98 -21.81 1.91
CA LYS A 63 7.96 -22.13 0.90
C LYS A 63 6.57 -21.57 1.24
N GLY A 64 6.47 -20.65 2.21
CA GLY A 64 5.23 -20.02 2.58
C GLY A 64 4.29 -20.86 3.46
N ALA A 65 4.75 -21.99 4.01
CA ALA A 65 3.94 -22.74 4.98
C ALA A 65 3.91 -21.98 6.32
N ILE A 66 2.73 -21.54 6.74
CA ILE A 66 2.47 -20.92 8.04
C ILE A 66 2.16 -22.04 9.03
N THR A 67 2.91 -22.09 10.13
CA THR A 67 2.57 -22.93 11.28
C THR A 67 1.82 -22.08 12.29
N LYS A 68 0.61 -22.50 12.67
CA LYS A 68 -0.23 -21.84 13.68
C LYS A 68 0.09 -22.38 15.07
N ASN A 69 -0.38 -21.69 16.11
CA ASN A 69 -0.18 -22.09 17.52
C ASN A 69 -0.70 -23.48 17.86
N ASP A 70 -1.72 -23.96 17.16
CA ASP A 70 -2.29 -25.31 17.30
C ASP A 70 -1.52 -26.38 16.53
N ASN A 71 -0.37 -26.02 15.96
CA ASN A 71 0.48 -26.81 15.06
C ASN A 71 -0.19 -27.19 13.72
N SER A 72 -1.34 -26.63 13.39
CA SER A 72 -1.89 -26.71 12.04
C SER A 72 -1.05 -25.89 11.07
N THR A 73 -1.07 -26.26 9.79
CA THR A 73 -0.36 -25.56 8.75
C THR A 73 -1.31 -25.10 7.66
N ILE A 74 -1.06 -23.90 7.13
CA ILE A 74 -1.76 -23.32 6.00
C ILE A 74 -0.75 -22.64 5.09
N SER A 75 -1.05 -22.55 3.78
CA SER A 75 -0.16 -21.85 2.86
C SER A 75 -0.37 -20.34 2.93
N LEU A 76 0.73 -19.59 2.90
CA LEU A 76 0.70 -18.12 2.76
C LEU A 76 -0.02 -17.71 1.48
N ASP A 77 0.03 -18.53 0.42
CA ASP A 77 -0.63 -18.27 -0.87
C ASP A 77 -2.18 -18.35 -0.82
N GLU A 78 -2.76 -18.83 0.29
CA GLU A 78 -4.21 -18.78 0.52
C GLU A 78 -4.69 -17.39 0.94
N PHE A 79 -3.75 -16.49 1.27
CA PHE A 79 -4.07 -15.16 1.75
C PHE A 79 -3.65 -14.10 0.73
N ARG A 80 -4.33 -12.97 0.76
CA ARG A 80 -3.92 -11.75 0.07
C ARG A 80 -3.30 -10.71 1.00
N GLU A 81 -3.61 -10.79 2.29
CA GLU A 81 -2.99 -9.93 3.30
C GLU A 81 -2.97 -10.54 4.69
N LEU A 82 -1.95 -10.18 5.45
CA LEU A 82 -1.83 -10.42 6.88
C LEU A 82 -1.63 -9.09 7.59
N ARG A 83 -2.42 -8.78 8.61
CA ARG A 83 -2.25 -7.61 9.48
C ARG A 83 -1.91 -8.05 10.87
N THR A 84 -0.85 -7.52 11.41
CA THR A 84 -0.45 -7.73 12.82
C THR A 84 -1.27 -6.81 13.73
N GLN A 85 -1.07 -6.95 15.03
CA GLN A 85 -1.63 -6.03 16.04
C GLN A 85 -0.75 -4.81 16.31
N SER A 86 0.36 -4.67 15.58
CA SER A 86 1.27 -3.53 15.72
C SER A 86 0.58 -2.22 15.31
N SER A 87 0.99 -1.11 15.88
CA SER A 87 0.49 0.22 15.53
C SER A 87 1.53 0.99 14.72
N LEU A 88 1.06 1.78 13.76
CA LEU A 88 1.93 2.65 12.98
C LEU A 88 2.47 3.79 13.86
N LEU A 89 3.74 4.11 13.70
CA LEU A 89 4.36 5.31 14.28
C LEU A 89 3.79 6.57 13.60
N GLY A 90 3.93 7.72 14.27
CA GLY A 90 3.61 9.01 13.68
C GLY A 90 4.46 9.31 12.44
N ASP A 91 3.94 10.16 11.54
CA ASP A 91 4.73 10.66 10.42
C ASP A 91 5.91 11.49 10.90
N ASP A 92 7.10 11.23 10.35
CA ASP A 92 8.27 12.06 10.56
C ASP A 92 8.57 12.86 9.28
N PRO A 93 8.35 14.19 9.30
CA PRO A 93 8.55 15.03 8.12
C PRO A 93 10.03 15.20 7.74
N THR A 94 10.97 14.73 8.57
CA THR A 94 12.42 14.87 8.32
C THR A 94 13.00 13.72 7.52
N THR A 95 12.23 12.64 7.30
CA THR A 95 12.72 11.48 6.55
C THR A 95 12.78 11.74 5.06
N THR A 96 13.81 11.17 4.43
CA THR A 96 13.91 11.06 2.97
C THR A 96 12.95 9.98 2.47
N ILE A 97 12.18 10.29 1.44
CA ILE A 97 11.27 9.33 0.82
C ILE A 97 11.97 8.66 -0.35
N VAL A 98 12.03 7.35 -0.32
CA VAL A 98 12.52 6.53 -1.44
C VAL A 98 11.36 5.76 -2.03
N ASN A 99 11.01 6.08 -3.26
CA ASN A 99 10.03 5.32 -4.01
C ASN A 99 10.75 4.18 -4.73
N LEU A 100 10.32 2.96 -4.47
CA LEU A 100 10.80 1.78 -5.19
C LEU A 100 9.92 1.53 -6.42
N ARG A 101 10.51 1.01 -7.48
CA ARG A 101 9.74 0.47 -8.60
C ARG A 101 8.84 -0.66 -8.07
N LYS A 102 7.70 -0.87 -8.69
CA LYS A 102 6.75 -1.93 -8.27
C LYS A 102 6.04 -1.70 -6.92
N GLY A 103 6.00 -0.45 -6.44
CA GLY A 103 5.07 -0.02 -5.39
C GLY A 103 5.61 0.00 -3.97
N GLY A 104 6.92 -0.14 -3.76
CA GLY A 104 7.52 0.08 -2.44
C GLY A 104 7.75 1.57 -2.15
N VAL A 105 7.77 1.93 -0.87
CA VAL A 105 8.11 3.28 -0.37
C VAL A 105 8.88 3.11 0.93
N LEU A 106 10.05 3.73 1.06
CA LEU A 106 10.83 3.69 2.29
C LEU A 106 10.93 5.09 2.90
N ASN A 107 10.78 5.16 4.22
CA ASN A 107 11.09 6.34 5.03
C ASN A 107 12.50 6.19 5.59
N VAL A 108 13.45 7.00 5.11
CA VAL A 108 14.88 6.74 5.30
C VAL A 108 15.54 7.91 6.01
N ARG A 109 16.41 7.64 6.98
CA ARG A 109 17.24 8.63 7.68
C ARG A 109 18.50 8.96 6.92
N GLU A 110 19.12 7.93 6.34
CA GLU A 110 20.41 8.07 5.68
C GLU A 110 20.48 7.13 4.46
N ILE A 111 21.07 7.63 3.39
CA ILE A 111 21.28 6.88 2.16
C ILE A 111 22.78 6.90 1.83
N THR A 112 23.32 5.73 1.54
CA THR A 112 24.66 5.61 0.96
C THR A 112 24.63 4.69 -0.26
N MET A 113 25.46 4.96 -1.25
CA MET A 113 25.61 4.13 -2.43
C MET A 113 27.07 3.73 -2.63
N THR A 114 27.29 2.43 -2.81
CA THR A 114 28.58 1.85 -3.13
C THR A 114 28.39 0.76 -4.17
N ASP A 115 29.15 0.79 -5.25
CA ASP A 115 29.10 -0.21 -6.33
C ASP A 115 27.68 -0.46 -6.87
N GLY A 116 26.92 0.63 -7.11
CA GLY A 116 25.55 0.59 -7.64
C GLY A 116 24.51 0.00 -6.68
N ARG A 117 24.87 -0.23 -5.42
CA ARG A 117 23.97 -0.70 -4.36
C ARG A 117 23.67 0.42 -3.38
N LEU A 118 22.39 0.60 -3.11
CA LEU A 118 21.90 1.58 -2.15
C LEU A 118 21.63 0.91 -0.81
N ARG A 119 22.21 1.47 0.24
CA ARG A 119 21.90 1.16 1.63
C ARG A 119 21.02 2.27 2.18
N PHE A 120 19.89 1.88 2.68
CA PHE A 120 18.89 2.74 3.29
C PHE A 120 18.84 2.44 4.79
N ALA A 121 19.28 3.39 5.61
CA ALA A 121 19.13 3.30 7.05
C ALA A 121 17.76 3.88 7.45
N THR A 122 16.84 3.02 7.87
CA THR A 122 15.55 3.41 8.46
C THR A 122 15.65 3.44 9.99
N ASP A 123 14.55 3.79 10.66
CA ASP A 123 14.51 3.73 12.13
C ASP A 123 14.53 2.28 12.66
N LEU A 124 14.26 1.31 11.81
CA LEU A 124 14.09 -0.09 12.22
C LEU A 124 15.25 -0.98 11.78
N ALA A 125 15.80 -0.75 10.60
CA ALA A 125 16.86 -1.58 10.03
C ALA A 125 17.59 -0.91 8.88
N ASP A 126 18.73 -1.49 8.51
CA ASP A 126 19.38 -1.24 7.23
C ASP A 126 18.78 -2.11 6.14
N ILE A 127 18.36 -1.48 5.05
CA ILE A 127 17.74 -2.14 3.90
C ILE A 127 18.65 -1.94 2.68
N LEU A 128 18.83 -2.98 1.89
CA LEU A 128 19.66 -2.94 0.69
C LEU A 128 18.82 -3.21 -0.54
N TYR A 129 18.83 -2.27 -1.49
CA TYR A 129 18.28 -2.47 -2.83
C TYR A 129 19.28 -2.03 -3.90
N PRO A 130 19.30 -2.69 -5.07
CA PRO A 130 20.03 -2.16 -6.22
C PRO A 130 19.37 -0.85 -6.70
N ILE A 131 20.17 0.05 -7.27
CA ILE A 131 19.66 1.32 -7.81
C ILE A 131 18.59 1.10 -8.89
N THR A 132 18.66 -0.01 -9.61
CA THR A 132 17.69 -0.42 -10.63
C THR A 132 16.26 -0.58 -10.10
N ASP A 133 16.09 -0.87 -8.81
CA ASP A 133 14.79 -1.02 -8.17
C ASP A 133 14.25 0.29 -7.59
N VAL A 134 15.04 1.37 -7.64
CA VAL A 134 14.64 2.69 -7.15
C VAL A 134 14.02 3.51 -8.27
N ALA A 135 12.83 4.04 -8.02
CA ALA A 135 12.13 4.95 -8.92
C ALA A 135 12.52 6.41 -8.67
N SER A 136 12.61 6.81 -7.40
CA SER A 136 13.07 8.14 -7.01
C SER A 136 13.52 8.19 -5.55
N ILE A 137 14.41 9.14 -5.24
CA ILE A 137 14.84 9.51 -3.90
C ILE A 137 14.49 10.99 -3.72
N ILE A 138 13.71 11.34 -2.68
CA ILE A 138 13.25 12.71 -2.43
C ILE A 138 13.76 13.15 -1.06
N TYR A 139 14.75 14.03 -1.02
CA TYR A 139 15.39 14.52 0.20
C TYR A 139 14.64 15.66 0.87
N GLN A 140 13.97 16.50 0.09
CA GLN A 140 13.25 17.65 0.62
C GLN A 140 11.78 17.58 0.26
N ARG A 141 10.93 17.70 1.28
CA ARG A 141 9.50 17.86 1.04
C ARG A 141 9.25 19.35 0.72
N VAL A 142 8.82 19.64 -0.52
CA VAL A 142 8.03 20.85 -0.85
C VAL A 142 8.70 22.15 -1.30
N THR A 143 9.97 22.37 -1.30
CA THR A 143 10.51 23.68 -1.77
C THR A 143 10.57 23.84 -3.30
N ALA A 144 10.30 22.80 -4.06
CA ALA A 144 10.32 22.80 -5.53
C ALA A 144 9.24 21.85 -6.10
N GLU A 145 8.00 21.96 -5.62
CA GLU A 145 6.92 21.01 -5.93
C GLU A 145 6.63 20.90 -7.43
N THR A 146 6.61 22.02 -8.14
CA THR A 146 6.34 22.06 -9.59
C THR A 146 7.45 21.38 -10.38
N GLU A 147 8.71 21.70 -10.10
CA GLU A 147 9.88 21.12 -10.77
C GLU A 147 10.04 19.64 -10.43
N LEU A 148 9.78 19.27 -9.19
CA LEU A 148 9.78 17.87 -8.75
C LEU A 148 8.70 17.07 -9.48
N LYS A 149 7.47 17.57 -9.51
CA LYS A 149 6.36 16.94 -10.25
C LYS A 149 6.72 16.78 -11.73
N THR A 150 7.20 17.85 -12.35
CA THR A 150 7.62 17.83 -13.76
C THR A 150 8.72 16.78 -14.00
N MET A 151 9.71 16.65 -13.11
CA MET A 151 10.78 15.67 -13.24
C MET A 151 10.27 14.24 -13.06
N LEU A 152 9.33 14.01 -12.14
CA LEU A 152 8.75 12.69 -11.89
C LEU A 152 7.80 12.23 -13.01
N GLU A 153 7.10 13.16 -13.65
CA GLU A 153 6.17 12.91 -14.76
C GLU A 153 6.88 12.75 -16.12
N GLN A 154 8.13 13.18 -16.23
CA GLN A 154 8.89 13.01 -17.46
C GLN A 154 9.10 11.51 -17.78
N PRO A 155 9.08 11.15 -19.08
CA PRO A 155 9.41 9.79 -19.50
C PRO A 155 10.74 9.31 -18.90
N SER A 156 10.85 8.01 -18.70
CA SER A 156 12.10 7.41 -18.24
C SER A 156 13.25 7.76 -19.17
N SER A 157 14.39 8.13 -18.57
CA SER A 157 15.62 8.50 -19.25
C SER A 157 16.63 7.36 -19.22
N GLU A 158 17.57 7.36 -20.18
CA GLU A 158 18.75 6.49 -20.17
C GLU A 158 19.81 6.98 -19.17
N THR A 159 19.66 8.20 -18.64
CA THR A 159 20.56 8.80 -17.65
C THR A 159 19.82 9.12 -16.36
N ASP A 160 20.56 9.15 -15.26
CA ASP A 160 20.03 9.61 -13.98
C ASP A 160 19.75 11.11 -14.04
N ARG A 161 18.74 11.55 -13.30
CA ARG A 161 18.37 12.96 -13.17
C ARG A 161 18.49 13.40 -11.72
N LEU A 162 19.20 14.48 -11.50
CA LEU A 162 19.41 15.09 -10.19
C LEU A 162 18.74 16.47 -10.16
N LEU A 163 17.75 16.68 -9.32
CA LEU A 163 17.14 17.98 -9.06
C LEU A 163 17.89 18.67 -7.92
N VAL A 164 18.49 19.82 -8.21
CA VAL A 164 19.31 20.56 -7.26
C VAL A 164 18.82 21.97 -7.07
N SER A 165 18.92 22.47 -5.83
CA SER A 165 18.69 23.88 -5.49
C SER A 165 19.91 24.71 -5.92
N THR A 166 19.66 25.83 -6.62
CA THR A 166 20.69 26.81 -7.00
C THR A 166 20.28 28.22 -6.62
N SER A 167 21.21 29.16 -6.62
CA SER A 167 20.92 30.58 -6.38
C SER A 167 19.91 31.21 -7.37
N LYS A 168 19.69 30.53 -8.52
CA LYS A 168 18.75 30.95 -9.58
C LYS A 168 17.47 30.09 -9.61
N GLY A 169 17.21 29.29 -8.55
CA GLY A 169 16.11 28.34 -8.45
C GLY A 169 16.51 26.90 -8.72
N PRO A 170 15.57 25.96 -8.62
CA PRO A 170 15.79 24.53 -8.87
C PRO A 170 16.23 24.25 -10.31
N ARG A 171 17.14 23.29 -10.51
CA ARG A 171 17.61 22.85 -11.82
C ARG A 171 17.80 21.34 -11.87
N THR A 172 17.45 20.73 -12.99
CA THR A 172 17.73 19.33 -13.28
C THR A 172 19.07 19.21 -13.99
N VAL A 173 19.92 18.30 -13.48
CA VAL A 173 21.17 17.86 -14.09
C VAL A 173 21.01 16.41 -14.51
N SER A 174 21.33 16.09 -15.76
CA SER A 174 21.30 14.71 -16.28
C SER A 174 22.71 14.17 -16.39
N GLY A 175 22.95 12.96 -15.88
CA GLY A 175 24.26 12.33 -15.86
C GLY A 175 24.18 10.91 -15.28
N LEU A 176 25.30 10.40 -14.77
CA LEU A 176 25.39 9.13 -14.07
C LEU A 176 25.71 9.40 -12.59
N VAL A 177 24.85 8.99 -11.70
CA VAL A 177 25.12 9.04 -10.25
C VAL A 177 26.10 7.93 -9.89
N GLU A 178 27.33 8.31 -9.55
CA GLU A 178 28.42 7.38 -9.26
C GLU A 178 28.47 6.97 -7.79
N ALA A 179 28.15 7.90 -6.88
CA ALA A 179 28.17 7.67 -5.43
C ALA A 179 27.18 8.56 -4.68
N ILE A 180 26.70 8.08 -3.55
CA ILE A 180 25.93 8.84 -2.56
C ILE A 180 26.59 8.59 -1.20
N SER A 181 27.02 9.67 -0.55
CA SER A 181 27.57 9.67 0.79
C SER A 181 26.62 10.39 1.76
N LYS A 182 27.00 10.50 3.03
CA LYS A 182 26.24 11.26 4.04
C LYS A 182 26.17 12.77 3.77
N THR A 183 27.09 13.31 2.96
CA THR A 183 27.25 14.75 2.77
C THR A 183 27.15 15.20 1.32
N GLU A 184 27.31 14.30 0.36
CA GLU A 184 27.37 14.66 -1.05
C GLU A 184 26.90 13.53 -1.97
N VAL A 185 26.49 13.91 -3.19
CA VAL A 185 26.23 13.05 -4.34
C VAL A 185 27.28 13.34 -5.39
N THR A 186 27.96 12.28 -5.85
CA THR A 186 28.88 12.36 -7.00
C THR A 186 28.13 12.01 -8.28
N ILE A 187 28.14 12.91 -9.25
CA ILE A 187 27.51 12.72 -10.55
C ILE A 187 28.53 12.96 -11.68
N TYR A 188 28.61 12.01 -12.62
CA TYR A 188 29.35 12.18 -13.86
C TYR A 188 28.49 12.94 -14.87
N TYR A 189 28.96 14.13 -15.24
CA TYR A 189 28.23 15.08 -16.08
C TYR A 189 29.22 15.94 -16.88
N GLU A 190 28.97 16.16 -18.18
CA GLU A 190 29.86 16.89 -19.08
C GLU A 190 31.33 16.42 -18.98
N ASP A 191 31.52 15.10 -19.12
CA ASP A 191 32.84 14.42 -19.10
C ASP A 191 33.66 14.60 -17.81
N GLN A 192 33.01 14.94 -16.69
CA GLN A 192 33.65 15.13 -15.40
C GLN A 192 32.76 14.61 -14.24
N SER A 193 33.41 14.01 -13.25
CA SER A 193 32.79 13.72 -11.98
C SER A 193 32.70 14.99 -11.12
N ARG A 194 31.52 15.32 -10.62
CA ARG A 194 31.29 16.51 -9.81
C ARG A 194 30.55 16.12 -8.52
N ASN A 195 31.01 16.69 -7.41
CA ASN A 195 30.36 16.52 -6.12
C ASN A 195 29.33 17.62 -5.90
N VAL A 196 28.12 17.21 -5.55
CA VAL A 196 27.03 18.09 -5.18
C VAL A 196 26.72 17.85 -3.70
N SER A 197 26.80 18.91 -2.89
CA SER A 197 26.47 18.83 -1.46
C SER A 197 25.02 18.39 -1.29
N LEU A 198 24.78 17.45 -0.35
CA LEU A 198 23.49 16.80 -0.15
C LEU A 198 22.39 17.78 0.29
N ASP A 199 22.75 18.87 1.01
CA ASP A 199 21.83 19.95 1.40
C ASP A 199 21.23 20.70 0.20
N ARG A 200 21.85 20.59 -0.98
CA ARG A 200 21.37 21.18 -2.22
C ARG A 200 20.56 20.20 -3.07
N VAL A 201 20.62 18.92 -2.77
CA VAL A 201 19.90 17.88 -3.53
C VAL A 201 18.46 17.83 -3.07
N ILE A 202 17.53 18.04 -3.99
CA ILE A 202 16.08 17.96 -3.75
C ILE A 202 15.60 16.52 -4.04
N ALA A 203 15.99 15.98 -5.21
CA ALA A 203 15.61 14.63 -5.59
C ALA A 203 16.60 14.00 -6.58
N ILE A 204 16.60 12.67 -6.62
CA ILE A 204 17.29 11.86 -7.62
C ILE A 204 16.27 10.93 -8.28
N VAL A 205 16.24 10.88 -9.61
CA VAL A 205 15.48 9.90 -10.39
C VAL A 205 16.47 9.07 -11.19
N PRO A 206 16.76 7.83 -10.76
CA PRO A 206 17.66 6.95 -11.47
C PRO A 206 17.14 6.58 -12.87
N ALA A 207 18.06 6.35 -13.79
CA ALA A 207 17.77 5.83 -15.13
C ALA A 207 16.87 4.59 -15.05
N LYS A 208 15.97 4.42 -16.00
CA LYS A 208 15.13 3.23 -16.04
C LYS A 208 15.94 2.05 -16.54
N LEU A 209 16.28 1.19 -15.62
CA LEU A 209 16.77 -0.15 -15.92
C LEU A 209 15.66 -1.15 -15.58
N GLU A 210 15.49 -2.19 -16.38
CA GLU A 210 14.47 -3.19 -16.08
C GLU A 210 14.92 -4.06 -14.90
N SER A 211 14.08 -4.07 -13.85
CA SER A 211 14.20 -5.04 -12.77
C SER A 211 13.45 -6.30 -13.15
N SER A 212 14.15 -7.41 -13.28
CA SER A 212 13.56 -8.71 -13.65
C SER A 212 12.91 -9.46 -12.48
N GLN A 213 13.14 -9.01 -11.24
CA GLN A 213 12.71 -9.71 -10.04
C GLN A 213 11.19 -9.52 -9.81
N PRO A 214 10.39 -10.59 -9.70
CA PRO A 214 8.98 -10.45 -9.37
C PRO A 214 8.80 -10.07 -7.88
N VAL A 215 7.89 -9.15 -7.60
CA VAL A 215 7.47 -8.85 -6.23
C VAL A 215 6.38 -9.85 -5.83
N LYS A 216 6.62 -10.60 -4.77
CA LYS A 216 5.64 -11.50 -4.16
C LYS A 216 4.97 -10.91 -2.93
N TYR A 217 5.69 -10.05 -2.22
CA TYR A 217 5.21 -9.47 -0.97
C TYR A 217 5.50 -7.97 -0.93
N LEU A 218 4.56 -7.21 -0.36
CA LEU A 218 4.78 -5.85 0.09
C LEU A 218 4.64 -5.83 1.61
N VAL A 219 5.72 -5.52 2.29
CA VAL A 219 5.77 -5.57 3.76
C VAL A 219 5.81 -4.15 4.29
N THR A 220 4.74 -3.72 4.94
CA THR A 220 4.65 -2.41 5.60
C THR A 220 5.08 -2.56 7.04
N THR A 221 6.05 -1.77 7.45
CA THR A 221 6.59 -1.69 8.80
C THR A 221 5.95 -0.58 9.61
N ILE A 222 6.13 -0.58 10.93
CA ILE A 222 5.51 0.42 11.82
C ILE A 222 5.98 1.84 11.54
N ASP A 223 7.17 2.07 10.96
CA ASP A 223 7.68 3.36 10.51
C ASP A 223 7.10 3.80 9.15
N ARG A 224 6.06 3.11 8.68
CA ARG A 224 5.36 3.31 7.39
C ARG A 224 6.22 3.04 6.15
N SER A 225 7.40 2.45 6.31
CA SER A 225 8.14 1.93 5.16
C SER A 225 7.40 0.73 4.56
N ARG A 226 7.29 0.69 3.23
CA ARG A 226 6.67 -0.41 2.47
C ARG A 226 7.74 -1.06 1.60
N MET A 227 8.27 -2.15 2.07
CA MET A 227 9.34 -2.92 1.43
C MET A 227 8.77 -3.83 0.34
N ILE A 228 9.46 -3.93 -0.81
CA ILE A 228 9.22 -4.99 -1.79
C ILE A 228 10.01 -6.24 -1.40
N ALA A 229 9.42 -7.43 -1.59
CA ALA A 229 10.08 -8.69 -1.28
C ALA A 229 9.69 -9.79 -2.27
N ASP A 230 10.61 -10.73 -2.51
CA ASP A 230 10.40 -11.96 -3.27
C ASP A 230 10.30 -13.19 -2.35
N SER A 231 10.77 -13.06 -1.12
CA SER A 231 10.71 -14.11 -0.10
C SER A 231 10.39 -13.53 1.27
N LEU A 232 9.67 -14.31 2.07
CA LEU A 232 9.24 -13.91 3.40
C LEU A 232 9.23 -15.15 4.30
N THR A 233 9.91 -15.06 5.44
CA THR A 233 9.88 -16.08 6.48
C THR A 233 9.68 -15.46 7.85
N ALA A 234 9.21 -16.25 8.80
CA ALA A 234 9.08 -15.81 10.19
C ALA A 234 9.48 -16.97 11.12
N ASP A 235 10.40 -16.71 12.03
CA ASP A 235 10.87 -17.66 13.02
C ASP A 235 11.45 -16.96 14.25
N GLN A 236 11.33 -17.58 15.41
CA GLN A 236 11.92 -17.09 16.68
C GLN A 236 11.64 -15.60 16.96
N GLY A 237 10.41 -15.13 16.69
CA GLY A 237 10.01 -13.74 16.95
C GLY A 237 10.53 -12.73 15.94
N LYS A 238 10.99 -13.16 14.78
CA LYS A 238 11.55 -12.29 13.75
C LYS A 238 10.96 -12.61 12.38
N TRP A 239 10.68 -11.56 11.61
CA TRP A 239 10.46 -11.66 10.17
C TRP A 239 11.79 -11.54 9.44
N THR A 240 11.98 -12.35 8.41
CA THR A 240 13.07 -12.19 7.44
C THR A 240 12.46 -11.90 6.09
N ILE A 241 12.76 -10.70 5.59
CA ILE A 241 12.25 -10.13 4.33
C ILE A 241 13.37 -10.20 3.32
N GLY A 242 13.19 -10.94 2.24
CA GLY A 242 14.21 -11.15 1.21
C GLY A 242 13.91 -10.40 -0.08
N TRP A 243 14.97 -9.90 -0.75
CA TRP A 243 14.94 -9.34 -2.10
C TRP A 243 16.20 -9.78 -2.86
N GLY A 244 16.05 -10.69 -3.78
CA GLY A 244 17.17 -11.36 -4.45
C GLY A 244 18.07 -12.07 -3.43
N LYS A 245 19.33 -11.63 -3.36
CA LYS A 245 20.30 -12.18 -2.39
C LYS A 245 20.32 -11.43 -1.05
N GLN A 246 19.60 -10.32 -0.93
CA GLN A 246 19.58 -9.49 0.25
C GLN A 246 18.48 -9.97 1.21
N LYS A 247 18.74 -9.90 2.49
CA LYS A 247 17.78 -10.23 3.54
C LYS A 247 17.83 -9.17 4.63
N THR A 248 16.66 -8.70 5.04
CA THR A 248 16.50 -7.81 6.20
C THR A 248 15.70 -8.54 7.25
N THR A 249 16.18 -8.53 8.49
CA THR A 249 15.49 -9.20 9.60
C THR A 249 14.97 -8.16 10.57
N LEU A 250 13.69 -8.26 10.92
CA LEU A 250 12.97 -7.37 11.83
C LEU A 250 12.29 -8.17 12.94
N PRO A 251 12.22 -7.65 14.17
CA PRO A 251 11.33 -8.16 15.21
C PRO A 251 9.88 -8.25 14.70
N MET A 252 9.11 -9.22 15.18
CA MET A 252 7.73 -9.43 14.71
C MET A 252 6.84 -8.20 14.93
N GLU A 253 7.01 -7.49 16.03
CA GLU A 253 6.26 -6.28 16.38
C GLU A 253 6.54 -5.07 15.47
N GLN A 254 7.59 -5.10 14.67
CA GLN A 254 7.94 -4.02 13.72
C GLN A 254 7.26 -4.16 12.36
N VAL A 255 6.64 -5.29 12.06
CA VAL A 255 5.84 -5.47 10.86
C VAL A 255 4.37 -5.16 11.18
N TYR A 256 3.78 -4.27 10.40
CA TYR A 256 2.38 -3.86 10.54
C TYR A 256 1.47 -4.62 9.59
N TRP A 257 1.87 -4.77 8.32
CA TRP A 257 1.02 -5.32 7.27
C TRP A 257 1.85 -6.02 6.19
N VAL A 258 1.40 -7.18 5.76
CA VAL A 258 1.96 -7.93 4.63
C VAL A 258 0.89 -8.08 3.57
N GLU A 259 1.12 -7.55 2.38
CA GLU A 259 0.33 -7.82 1.18
C GLU A 259 1.01 -8.93 0.39
N ILE A 260 0.23 -9.91 -0.04
CA ILE A 260 0.70 -11.07 -0.78
C ILE A 260 0.24 -10.93 -2.22
N LYS A 261 1.19 -10.84 -3.15
CA LYS A 261 0.93 -10.80 -4.58
C LYS A 261 0.80 -12.23 -5.09
N SER A 262 -0.41 -12.64 -5.38
CA SER A 262 -0.72 -13.98 -5.89
C SER A 262 -1.13 -13.90 -7.35
N ASP A 263 -0.64 -14.82 -8.18
CA ASP A 263 -1.12 -15.00 -9.57
C ASP A 263 -2.52 -15.60 -9.63
N ARG A 264 -3.07 -15.99 -8.47
CA ARG A 264 -4.46 -16.47 -8.32
C ARG A 264 -5.47 -15.33 -8.22
N VAL A 265 -5.00 -14.07 -8.10
CA VAL A 265 -5.83 -12.86 -8.01
C VAL A 265 -5.40 -11.87 -9.07
N LEU A 266 -6.35 -11.36 -9.84
CA LEU A 266 -6.12 -10.27 -10.80
C LEU A 266 -7.19 -9.19 -10.57
N TYR A 267 -6.75 -7.97 -10.25
CA TYR A 267 -7.69 -6.87 -10.10
C TYR A 267 -8.16 -6.35 -11.45
N VAL A 268 -9.46 -6.07 -11.57
CA VAL A 268 -10.02 -5.54 -12.81
C VAL A 268 -9.44 -4.17 -13.15
N SER A 269 -9.03 -3.38 -12.14
CA SER A 269 -8.32 -2.12 -12.34
C SER A 269 -6.94 -2.26 -12.99
N ASP A 270 -6.34 -3.46 -12.96
CA ASP A 270 -5.06 -3.76 -13.62
C ASP A 270 -5.23 -4.25 -15.08
N LEU A 271 -6.47 -4.53 -15.52
CA LEU A 271 -6.78 -4.89 -16.89
C LEU A 271 -6.90 -3.65 -17.79
N GLU A 272 -6.52 -3.79 -19.05
CA GLU A 272 -6.87 -2.78 -20.06
C GLU A 272 -8.34 -2.94 -20.47
N ALA A 273 -9.07 -1.84 -20.47
CA ALA A 273 -10.43 -1.82 -20.94
C ALA A 273 -10.47 -1.84 -22.48
N GLU A 274 -11.28 -2.73 -23.06
CA GLU A 274 -11.62 -2.70 -24.49
C GLU A 274 -12.53 -1.49 -24.80
N LEU A 275 -13.41 -1.16 -23.86
CA LEU A 275 -14.26 0.03 -23.91
C LEU A 275 -14.20 0.72 -22.56
N ASP A 276 -14.01 2.03 -22.57
CA ASP A 276 -13.98 2.89 -21.38
C ASP A 276 -14.73 4.18 -21.69
N GLN A 277 -16.03 4.19 -21.41
CA GLN A 277 -16.93 5.31 -21.68
C GLN A 277 -17.51 5.87 -20.41
N LEU A 278 -17.51 7.19 -20.31
CA LEU A 278 -18.19 7.95 -19.28
C LEU A 278 -18.79 9.20 -19.91
N GLU A 279 -20.11 9.34 -19.84
CA GLU A 279 -20.86 10.49 -20.32
C GLU A 279 -21.60 11.13 -19.15
N THR A 280 -21.31 12.38 -18.83
CA THR A 280 -22.01 13.14 -17.78
C THR A 280 -23.03 14.07 -18.40
N ILE A 281 -24.18 14.29 -17.76
CA ILE A 281 -25.22 15.22 -18.17
C ILE A 281 -25.09 16.56 -17.43
N LEU A 282 -25.07 16.49 -16.10
CA LEU A 282 -25.06 17.67 -15.22
C LEU A 282 -23.72 17.86 -14.53
N ALA A 283 -22.95 16.80 -14.34
CA ALA A 283 -21.63 16.86 -13.75
C ALA A 283 -20.58 17.43 -14.71
N PRO A 284 -19.49 18.03 -14.21
CA PRO A 284 -18.33 18.36 -15.03
C PRO A 284 -17.80 17.11 -15.75
N LYS A 285 -17.13 17.33 -16.90
CA LYS A 285 -16.51 16.21 -17.64
C LYS A 285 -15.55 15.46 -16.73
N GLN A 286 -15.83 14.20 -16.50
CA GLN A 286 -15.03 13.27 -15.71
C GLN A 286 -14.55 12.12 -16.57
N VAL A 287 -13.63 11.32 -16.06
CA VAL A 287 -13.15 10.08 -16.69
C VAL A 287 -13.12 9.00 -15.61
N ASN A 288 -13.34 7.75 -16.01
CA ASN A 288 -13.19 6.62 -15.13
C ASN A 288 -11.77 6.57 -14.57
N GLN A 289 -11.63 6.31 -13.29
CA GLN A 289 -10.36 6.30 -12.59
C GLN A 289 -10.00 4.87 -12.16
N ARG A 290 -8.71 4.55 -12.19
CA ARG A 290 -8.17 3.29 -11.67
C ARG A 290 -7.56 3.50 -10.32
N ASP A 291 -7.94 2.67 -9.34
CA ASP A 291 -7.45 2.67 -7.96
C ASP A 291 -7.69 4.01 -7.23
N LYS A 292 -8.65 4.79 -7.73
CA LYS A 292 -9.09 6.07 -7.17
C LYS A 292 -10.56 6.27 -7.46
N SER A 293 -11.23 7.08 -6.64
CA SER A 293 -12.59 7.55 -6.92
C SER A 293 -12.61 8.43 -8.18
N VAL A 294 -13.77 8.67 -8.75
CA VAL A 294 -13.92 9.48 -9.96
C VAL A 294 -13.38 10.91 -9.81
N VAL A 295 -13.28 11.42 -8.59
CA VAL A 295 -12.70 12.73 -8.28
C VAL A 295 -11.20 12.67 -7.92
N GLY A 296 -10.57 11.49 -8.02
CA GLY A 296 -9.14 11.30 -7.83
C GLY A 296 -8.69 11.09 -6.37
N THR A 297 -9.63 10.99 -5.43
CA THR A 297 -9.36 10.62 -4.02
C THR A 297 -9.31 9.10 -3.85
N SER A 298 -9.04 8.60 -2.63
CA SER A 298 -9.14 7.17 -2.32
C SER A 298 -10.58 6.68 -2.47
N LEU A 299 -10.75 5.43 -2.92
CA LEU A 299 -12.04 4.74 -2.94
C LEU A 299 -12.53 4.51 -1.51
N LYS A 300 -13.71 5.01 -1.15
CA LYS A 300 -14.25 4.90 0.21
C LYS A 300 -15.71 4.52 0.20
N LEU A 301 -16.01 3.35 0.76
CA LEU A 301 -17.37 2.83 0.84
C LEU A 301 -17.79 2.54 2.28
N ARG A 302 -19.09 2.68 2.54
CA ARG A 302 -19.74 2.13 3.74
C ARG A 302 -19.87 0.63 3.59
N ILE A 303 -19.33 -0.13 4.52
CA ILE A 303 -19.40 -1.60 4.52
C ILE A 303 -20.10 -2.05 5.80
N THR A 304 -21.09 -2.93 5.67
CA THR A 304 -21.67 -3.62 6.83
C THR A 304 -20.67 -4.67 7.31
N ALA A 305 -20.21 -4.53 8.54
CA ALA A 305 -19.42 -5.55 9.22
C ALA A 305 -20.32 -6.74 9.64
N THR A 306 -19.68 -7.86 10.04
CA THR A 306 -20.39 -9.06 10.50
C THR A 306 -21.28 -8.86 11.73
N THR A 307 -21.17 -7.70 12.39
CA THR A 307 -21.91 -7.30 13.60
C THR A 307 -23.04 -6.30 13.33
N ASP A 308 -23.52 -6.16 12.08
CA ASP A 308 -24.47 -5.13 11.62
C ASP A 308 -24.00 -3.68 11.82
N GLU A 309 -22.77 -3.47 12.25
CA GLU A 309 -22.16 -2.17 12.35
C GLU A 309 -21.66 -1.72 10.96
N VAL A 310 -22.04 -0.50 10.58
CA VAL A 310 -21.62 0.11 9.32
C VAL A 310 -20.36 0.93 9.57
N ALA A 311 -19.29 0.62 8.85
CA ALA A 311 -18.02 1.34 8.93
C ALA A 311 -17.56 1.81 7.53
N ILE A 312 -16.91 2.97 7.48
CA ILE A 312 -16.26 3.46 6.26
C ILE A 312 -14.97 2.66 6.09
N ARG A 313 -14.81 2.07 4.92
CA ARG A 313 -13.59 1.36 4.53
C ARG A 313 -12.98 2.01 3.31
N GLU A 314 -11.66 2.21 3.38
CA GLU A 314 -10.83 2.64 2.26
C GLU A 314 -10.26 1.44 1.52
N PHE A 315 -10.23 1.53 0.17
CA PHE A 315 -9.74 0.49 -0.70
C PHE A 315 -8.62 1.02 -1.59
N SER A 316 -7.57 0.21 -1.74
CA SER A 316 -6.40 0.53 -2.57
C SER A 316 -6.55 0.08 -4.02
N LYS A 317 -7.56 -0.74 -4.32
CA LYS A 317 -7.82 -1.32 -5.64
C LYS A 317 -9.28 -1.18 -6.02
N GLY A 318 -9.54 -0.85 -7.29
CA GLY A 318 -10.88 -0.73 -7.82
C GLY A 318 -10.99 0.30 -8.95
N LEU A 319 -12.23 0.62 -9.30
CA LEU A 319 -12.56 1.57 -10.36
C LEU A 319 -13.53 2.61 -9.82
N GLY A 320 -13.15 3.89 -9.88
CA GLY A 320 -14.05 5.00 -9.59
C GLY A 320 -14.69 5.51 -10.87
N THR A 321 -16.00 5.65 -10.87
CA THR A 321 -16.77 6.05 -12.04
C THR A 321 -17.95 6.93 -11.65
N HIS A 322 -18.75 7.31 -12.63
CA HIS A 322 -19.95 8.11 -12.48
C HIS A 322 -21.09 7.46 -13.24
N ALA A 323 -22.35 7.84 -12.97
CA ALA A 323 -23.49 7.39 -13.75
C ALA A 323 -23.32 7.70 -15.24
N ARG A 324 -23.90 6.83 -16.09
CA ARG A 324 -23.71 6.74 -17.54
C ARG A 324 -22.30 6.30 -17.94
N SER A 325 -21.70 5.42 -17.13
CA SER A 325 -20.47 4.75 -17.52
C SER A 325 -20.71 3.34 -18.02
N ARG A 326 -19.88 2.96 -18.97
CA ARG A 326 -19.79 1.61 -19.52
C ARG A 326 -18.35 1.22 -19.71
N MET A 327 -17.90 0.18 -19.02
CA MET A 327 -16.54 -0.35 -19.16
C MET A 327 -16.61 -1.81 -19.56
N ILE A 328 -15.82 -2.22 -20.56
CA ILE A 328 -15.74 -3.62 -21.03
C ILE A 328 -14.30 -4.09 -20.91
N PHE A 329 -14.11 -5.26 -20.34
CA PHE A 329 -12.83 -5.91 -20.15
C PHE A 329 -12.83 -7.31 -20.76
N ASN A 330 -11.73 -7.70 -21.40
CA ASN A 330 -11.49 -9.08 -21.80
C ASN A 330 -11.03 -9.89 -20.60
N LEU A 331 -11.70 -11.01 -20.34
CA LEU A 331 -11.41 -11.87 -19.19
C LEU A 331 -10.36 -12.93 -19.57
N PRO A 332 -9.27 -13.06 -18.80
CA PRO A 332 -8.35 -14.18 -18.94
C PRO A 332 -9.06 -15.50 -18.59
N PRO A 333 -8.93 -16.56 -19.41
CA PRO A 333 -9.73 -17.77 -19.27
C PRO A 333 -9.43 -18.62 -18.03
N GLU A 334 -8.30 -18.40 -17.39
CA GLU A 334 -7.88 -19.11 -16.18
C GLU A 334 -8.60 -18.68 -14.90
N PHE A 335 -9.36 -17.57 -14.93
CA PHE A 335 -10.13 -17.11 -13.79
C PHE A 335 -11.57 -17.62 -13.85
N THR A 336 -12.09 -18.02 -12.69
CA THR A 336 -13.40 -18.67 -12.56
C THR A 336 -14.42 -17.84 -11.81
N LYS A 337 -13.98 -16.86 -10.98
CA LYS A 337 -14.85 -16.04 -10.15
C LYS A 337 -14.54 -14.56 -10.27
N LEU A 338 -15.57 -13.74 -10.07
CA LEU A 338 -15.49 -12.29 -9.91
C LEU A 338 -16.05 -11.89 -8.55
N SER A 339 -15.28 -11.16 -7.75
CA SER A 339 -15.69 -10.72 -6.41
C SER A 339 -15.35 -9.25 -6.20
N GLY A 340 -16.13 -8.55 -5.37
CA GLY A 340 -15.89 -7.14 -5.05
C GLY A 340 -17.05 -6.50 -4.32
N TYR A 341 -17.01 -5.18 -4.27
CA TYR A 341 -18.05 -4.32 -3.70
C TYR A 341 -18.42 -3.25 -4.74
N VAL A 342 -19.68 -2.83 -4.72
CA VAL A 342 -20.14 -1.66 -5.47
C VAL A 342 -20.97 -0.77 -4.58
N GLY A 343 -20.71 0.53 -4.62
CA GLY A 343 -21.42 1.49 -3.77
C GLY A 343 -21.22 2.93 -4.23
N ILE A 344 -21.97 3.84 -3.64
CA ILE A 344 -21.76 5.28 -3.81
C ILE A 344 -20.58 5.70 -2.94
N ASP A 345 -19.63 6.45 -3.52
CA ASP A 345 -18.44 6.94 -2.80
C ASP A 345 -18.83 7.84 -1.63
N GLU A 346 -18.14 7.69 -0.50
CA GLU A 346 -18.41 8.45 0.71
C GLU A 346 -18.24 9.97 0.54
N ALA A 347 -17.43 10.40 -0.43
CA ALA A 347 -17.22 11.83 -0.73
C ALA A 347 -18.45 12.52 -1.33
N THR A 348 -19.52 11.79 -1.66
CA THR A 348 -20.82 12.35 -2.05
C THR A 348 -21.63 12.90 -0.88
N ASP A 349 -21.14 12.70 0.35
CA ASP A 349 -21.82 13.13 1.59
C ASP A 349 -23.27 12.61 1.69
N GLY A 350 -23.48 11.35 1.28
CA GLY A 350 -24.77 10.69 1.35
C GLY A 350 -25.74 11.00 0.19
N HIS A 351 -25.27 11.71 -0.84
CA HIS A 351 -26.04 11.99 -2.05
C HIS A 351 -25.77 10.96 -3.15
N GLY A 352 -26.59 10.98 -4.19
CA GLY A 352 -26.49 10.09 -5.35
C GLY A 352 -27.45 8.91 -5.29
N ASP A 353 -27.96 8.51 -6.47
CA ASP A 353 -28.77 7.31 -6.66
C ASP A 353 -28.60 6.78 -8.09
N CYS A 354 -28.21 5.54 -8.25
CA CYS A 354 -27.94 4.94 -9.54
C CYS A 354 -28.19 3.44 -9.54
N ARG A 355 -28.22 2.86 -10.71
CA ARG A 355 -28.27 1.41 -10.90
C ARG A 355 -26.93 0.92 -11.46
N CYS A 356 -26.33 -0.05 -10.76
CA CYS A 356 -25.12 -0.73 -11.22
C CYS A 356 -25.43 -2.14 -11.68
N SER A 357 -24.87 -2.53 -12.84
CA SER A 357 -25.06 -3.86 -13.41
C SER A 357 -23.73 -4.47 -13.83
N ILE A 358 -23.61 -5.79 -13.69
CA ILE A 358 -22.51 -6.59 -14.22
C ILE A 358 -23.09 -7.53 -15.28
N LEU A 359 -22.48 -7.49 -16.47
CA LEU A 359 -22.84 -8.41 -17.53
C LEU A 359 -21.62 -9.27 -17.89
N LEU A 360 -21.90 -10.54 -18.17
CA LEU A 360 -20.93 -11.51 -18.71
C LEU A 360 -21.39 -11.89 -20.12
N ASP A 361 -20.53 -11.62 -21.12
CA ASP A 361 -20.86 -11.82 -22.55
C ASP A 361 -22.21 -11.19 -22.96
N GLY A 362 -22.52 -10.01 -22.38
CA GLY A 362 -23.78 -9.30 -22.64
C GLY A 362 -24.99 -9.78 -21.85
N ILE A 363 -24.85 -10.82 -21.00
CA ILE A 363 -25.92 -11.33 -20.14
C ILE A 363 -25.77 -10.73 -18.76
N GLN A 364 -26.81 -10.04 -18.25
CA GLN A 364 -26.78 -9.46 -16.93
C GLN A 364 -26.81 -10.57 -15.85
N VAL A 365 -25.78 -10.62 -15.02
CA VAL A 365 -25.63 -11.59 -13.93
C VAL A 365 -25.76 -10.97 -12.53
N PHE A 366 -25.68 -9.64 -12.46
CA PHE A 366 -25.82 -8.89 -11.21
C PHE A 366 -26.43 -7.52 -11.50
N SER A 367 -27.26 -7.03 -10.56
CA SER A 367 -27.75 -5.64 -10.57
C SER A 367 -28.03 -5.18 -9.14
N ALA A 368 -27.76 -3.91 -8.87
CA ALA A 368 -28.06 -3.27 -7.59
C ALA A 368 -28.49 -1.82 -7.79
N ASP A 369 -29.55 -1.42 -7.12
CA ASP A 369 -29.93 -0.01 -6.98
C ASP A 369 -29.19 0.56 -5.78
N LEU A 370 -28.35 1.57 -6.01
CA LEU A 370 -27.49 2.17 -5.01
C LEU A 370 -28.03 3.53 -4.58
N LYS A 371 -27.84 3.87 -3.31
CA LYS A 371 -28.16 5.20 -2.77
C LYS A 371 -27.02 5.68 -1.88
N GLY A 372 -26.71 6.96 -1.95
CA GLY A 372 -25.74 7.62 -1.10
C GLY A 372 -26.06 7.39 0.39
N GLY A 373 -25.05 7.22 1.21
CA GLY A 373 -25.20 6.92 2.64
C GLY A 373 -25.59 5.47 2.99
N GLN A 374 -25.95 4.64 2.00
CA GLN A 374 -26.23 3.22 2.21
C GLN A 374 -24.95 2.38 2.13
N PRO A 375 -24.91 1.22 2.80
CA PRO A 375 -23.79 0.29 2.65
C PRO A 375 -23.66 -0.21 1.21
N ALA A 376 -22.41 -0.38 0.77
CA ALA A 376 -22.07 -0.99 -0.51
C ALA A 376 -22.57 -2.44 -0.60
N VAL A 377 -22.89 -2.87 -1.80
CA VAL A 377 -23.35 -4.22 -2.09
C VAL A 377 -22.13 -5.08 -2.45
N ALA A 378 -21.92 -6.15 -1.70
CA ALA A 378 -20.90 -7.16 -2.03
C ALA A 378 -21.44 -8.10 -3.11
N PHE A 379 -20.56 -8.55 -4.00
CA PHE A 379 -20.88 -9.57 -5.00
C PHE A 379 -19.77 -10.62 -5.10
N ASN A 380 -20.19 -11.85 -5.41
CA ASN A 380 -19.32 -12.99 -5.68
C ASN A 380 -20.00 -13.84 -6.75
N LEU A 381 -19.46 -13.83 -7.96
CA LEU A 381 -20.09 -14.35 -9.18
C LEU A 381 -19.18 -15.40 -9.82
N GLU A 382 -19.77 -16.50 -10.29
CA GLU A 382 -19.08 -17.47 -11.15
C GLU A 382 -19.01 -16.92 -12.58
N LEU A 383 -17.82 -16.93 -13.18
CA LEU A 383 -17.61 -16.39 -14.55
C LEU A 383 -18.12 -17.29 -15.65
N GLN A 384 -18.37 -18.58 -15.38
CA GLN A 384 -18.93 -19.55 -16.35
C GLN A 384 -18.20 -19.57 -17.70
N SER A 385 -16.87 -19.35 -17.69
CA SER A 385 -16.02 -19.22 -18.89
C SER A 385 -16.38 -18.03 -19.81
N ALA A 386 -17.01 -16.98 -19.29
CA ALA A 386 -17.27 -15.77 -20.04
C ALA A 386 -15.98 -15.13 -20.54
N ALA A 387 -16.00 -14.62 -21.76
CA ALA A 387 -14.86 -13.94 -22.37
C ALA A 387 -14.82 -12.44 -22.05
N LYS A 388 -15.96 -11.84 -21.74
CA LYS A 388 -16.09 -10.40 -21.50
C LYS A 388 -16.84 -10.10 -20.22
N LEU A 389 -16.30 -9.14 -19.46
CA LEU A 389 -16.92 -8.48 -18.32
C LEU A 389 -17.35 -7.08 -18.75
N GLU A 390 -18.61 -6.74 -18.51
CA GLU A 390 -19.11 -5.39 -18.68
C GLU A 390 -19.62 -4.84 -17.36
N LEU A 391 -19.14 -3.65 -16.98
CA LEU A 391 -19.58 -2.87 -15.83
C LEU A 391 -20.39 -1.68 -16.34
N LEU A 392 -21.63 -1.57 -15.92
CA LEU A 392 -22.57 -0.54 -16.34
C LEU A 392 -23.08 0.23 -15.14
N VAL A 393 -23.12 1.57 -15.24
CA VAL A 393 -23.74 2.44 -14.24
C VAL A 393 -24.76 3.33 -14.96
N GLU A 394 -26.02 3.18 -14.61
CA GLU A 394 -27.13 3.95 -15.12
C GLU A 394 -27.63 4.94 -14.08
N PRO A 395 -28.00 6.18 -14.48
CA PRO A 395 -28.48 7.18 -13.53
C PRO A 395 -29.83 6.76 -12.91
N GLY A 396 -30.05 7.20 -11.70
CA GLY A 396 -31.34 7.08 -11.02
C GLY A 396 -32.32 8.18 -11.40
N PRO A 397 -33.43 8.32 -10.64
CA PRO A 397 -34.48 9.30 -10.91
C PRO A 397 -34.03 10.77 -10.87
N LEU A 398 -32.94 11.07 -10.17
CA LEU A 398 -32.37 12.43 -10.02
C LEU A 398 -31.33 12.77 -11.09
N LEU A 399 -31.34 12.06 -12.21
CA LEU A 399 -30.32 12.12 -13.25
C LEU A 399 -28.97 11.64 -12.72
N ASP A 400 -27.87 12.33 -13.07
CA ASP A 400 -26.52 11.91 -12.70
C ASP A 400 -25.88 12.78 -11.59
N LEU A 401 -26.70 13.40 -10.75
CA LEU A 401 -26.19 14.26 -9.68
C LEU A 401 -25.61 13.44 -8.53
N SER A 402 -24.31 13.62 -8.27
CA SER A 402 -23.57 12.94 -7.19
C SER A 402 -23.54 11.41 -7.32
N ASP A 403 -23.74 10.87 -8.51
CA ASP A 403 -23.73 9.42 -8.77
C ASP A 403 -22.27 8.92 -8.93
N TRP A 404 -21.44 9.22 -7.92
CA TRP A 404 -20.05 8.75 -7.87
C TRP A 404 -20.03 7.32 -7.34
N VAL A 405 -19.63 6.41 -8.20
CA VAL A 405 -19.65 4.97 -7.92
C VAL A 405 -18.25 4.42 -7.83
N ASP A 406 -18.02 3.63 -6.80
CA ASP A 406 -16.81 2.84 -6.66
C ASP A 406 -17.11 1.35 -6.82
N TRP A 407 -16.46 0.71 -7.81
CA TRP A 407 -16.31 -0.74 -7.89
C TRP A 407 -15.06 -1.11 -7.10
N ALA A 408 -15.19 -1.22 -5.79
CA ALA A 408 -14.05 -1.38 -4.90
C ALA A 408 -13.65 -2.85 -4.74
N ASP A 409 -12.33 -3.11 -4.68
CA ASP A 409 -11.74 -4.44 -4.50
C ASP A 409 -12.25 -5.46 -5.55
N ILE A 410 -12.63 -4.97 -6.74
CA ILE A 410 -13.12 -5.80 -7.83
C ILE A 410 -11.98 -6.63 -8.42
N ARG A 411 -12.11 -7.96 -8.34
CA ARG A 411 -11.04 -8.90 -8.66
C ARG A 411 -11.54 -10.20 -9.25
N LEU A 412 -10.72 -10.79 -10.09
CA LEU A 412 -10.86 -12.13 -10.64
C LEU A 412 -10.11 -13.11 -9.74
N LEU A 413 -10.65 -14.31 -9.55
CA LEU A 413 -10.07 -15.39 -8.77
C LEU A 413 -9.98 -16.67 -9.63
N LYS A 414 -8.83 -17.39 -9.52
CA LYS A 414 -8.65 -18.72 -10.16
C LYS A 414 -9.39 -19.81 -9.43
#